data_0854f6b9912f167ec7a5270e80e6446a
#
_entry.id   0854f6b9912f167ec7a5270e80e6446a
#
_cell.length_a   1.000
_cell.length_b   1.000
_cell.length_c   1.000
_cell.angle_alpha   90.00
_cell.angle_beta   90.00
_cell.angle_gamma   90.00
#
_symmetry.space_group_name_H-M   'P 1'
#
loop_
_entity.id
_entity.type
_entity.pdbx_description
1 polymer ?
#
loop_
_entity_poly.entity_id
_entity_poly.type
_entity_poly.pdbx_seq_one_letter_code
_entity_poly.pdbx_strand_id
1 'polypeptide(L)'
;ASRGLGDVYKRQVYGYKNYSDEFGIIQNDNILAWMTPETDGILQVRRNAVSWLEQSFGTEYGMLPGYQPAYGFTSDQGAYITYYQVAAIQSAISNMGVRYNMGPYSFSASQRVLMPDAVLENGSGICIETAVLMASVLESASMHAMIVFTPGHAQTAVETWSGSGQYFLIETTMLPFTATQDALQSLIQPLSAEEWANYLYNKEQEAQQSGGMVYVVDCDLAPVLNIQGLNY
;
A
#
# COMPACT_ATOMS: atom_id res chain seq x y z
N ALA A 1 18.13 7.16 -30.51
CA ALA A 1 17.05 7.98 -29.97
C ALA A 1 16.94 7.73 -28.48
N SER A 2 17.38 8.67 -27.66
CA SER A 2 17.17 8.68 -26.21
C SER A 2 15.68 8.77 -25.94
N ARG A 3 15.05 7.67 -25.58
CA ARG A 3 13.72 7.73 -24.93
C ARG A 3 13.97 8.35 -23.56
N GLY A 4 13.69 9.66 -23.49
CA GLY A 4 14.00 10.45 -22.32
C GLY A 4 13.16 10.02 -21.12
N LEU A 5 13.73 10.16 -19.96
CA LEU A 5 13.10 10.10 -18.62
C LEU A 5 11.73 10.82 -18.54
N GLY A 6 11.40 11.69 -19.49
CA GLY A 6 10.13 12.43 -19.57
C GLY A 6 8.88 11.57 -19.87
N ASP A 7 9.01 10.36 -20.41
CA ASP A 7 7.83 9.52 -20.71
C ASP A 7 7.31 8.74 -19.50
N VAL A 8 8.16 8.48 -18.52
CA VAL A 8 7.79 7.79 -17.28
C VAL A 8 6.82 8.63 -16.44
N TYR A 9 6.95 9.95 -16.49
CA TYR A 9 6.12 10.89 -15.72
C TYR A 9 4.77 11.23 -16.35
N LYS A 10 4.50 10.76 -17.57
CA LYS A 10 3.27 11.15 -18.31
C LYS A 10 2.12 10.18 -18.15
N ARG A 11 2.30 9.06 -17.47
CA ARG A 11 1.21 8.11 -17.28
C ARG A 11 0.24 8.65 -16.23
N GLN A 12 -0.97 8.93 -16.65
CA GLN A 12 -2.05 9.44 -15.82
C GLN A 12 -2.96 8.28 -15.45
N VAL A 13 -3.36 8.20 -14.19
CA VAL A 13 -4.45 7.31 -13.77
C VAL A 13 -5.75 7.99 -14.17
N TYR A 14 -6.31 7.60 -15.31
CA TYR A 14 -7.65 7.98 -15.66
C TYR A 14 -8.63 7.18 -14.78
N GLY A 15 -9.53 7.86 -14.12
CA GLY A 15 -10.61 7.22 -13.42
C GLY A 15 -10.41 6.98 -11.93
N TYR A 16 -9.31 7.43 -11.38
CA TYR A 16 -9.09 7.40 -9.93
C TYR A 16 -10.06 8.32 -9.17
N LYS A 17 -10.50 9.41 -9.78
CA LYS A 17 -11.51 10.32 -9.19
C LYS A 17 -12.71 10.43 -10.11
N ASN A 18 -13.83 9.85 -9.71
CA ASN A 18 -15.14 10.08 -10.33
C ASN A 18 -15.28 9.72 -11.82
N TYR A 19 -14.46 8.80 -12.34
CA TYR A 19 -14.73 8.26 -13.66
C TYR A 19 -15.84 7.21 -13.54
N SER A 20 -17.02 7.51 -14.07
CA SER A 20 -18.04 6.51 -14.34
C SER A 20 -17.99 6.17 -15.83
N ASP A 21 -18.00 4.89 -16.15
CA ASP A 21 -18.29 4.47 -17.52
C ASP A 21 -19.73 4.80 -17.91
N GLU A 22 -20.13 4.46 -19.13
CA GLU A 22 -21.51 4.67 -19.60
C GLU A 22 -22.59 3.96 -18.78
N PHE A 23 -22.19 3.02 -17.90
CA PHE A 23 -23.06 2.30 -16.97
C PHE A 23 -23.02 2.86 -15.54
N GLY A 24 -22.25 3.91 -15.28
CA GLY A 24 -22.07 4.49 -13.96
C GLY A 24 -21.13 3.70 -13.03
N ILE A 25 -20.35 2.77 -13.57
CA ILE A 25 -19.37 1.97 -12.82
C ILE A 25 -18.08 2.76 -12.68
N ILE A 26 -17.58 2.90 -11.47
CA ILE A 26 -16.34 3.62 -11.22
C ILE A 26 -15.17 2.62 -11.28
N GLN A 27 -14.21 2.91 -12.16
CA GLN A 27 -13.07 2.03 -12.44
C GLN A 27 -11.85 2.45 -11.62
N ASN A 28 -11.90 2.27 -10.28
CA ASN A 28 -10.74 2.55 -9.44
C ASN A 28 -9.69 1.43 -9.49
N ASP A 29 -10.07 0.24 -9.91
CA ASP A 29 -9.17 -0.91 -10.00
C ASP A 29 -8.03 -0.70 -11.00
N ASN A 30 -8.14 0.29 -11.89
CA ASN A 30 -7.05 0.69 -12.78
C ASN A 30 -5.76 1.06 -12.03
N ILE A 31 -5.83 1.43 -10.75
CA ILE A 31 -4.64 1.68 -9.93
C ILE A 31 -3.76 0.44 -9.78
N LEU A 32 -4.33 -0.76 -9.92
CA LEU A 32 -3.59 -2.01 -9.88
C LEU A 32 -2.51 -2.11 -10.97
N ALA A 33 -2.67 -1.38 -12.08
CA ALA A 33 -1.63 -1.29 -13.12
C ALA A 33 -0.34 -0.57 -12.64
N TRP A 34 -0.42 0.22 -11.57
CA TRP A 34 0.74 0.86 -10.94
C TRP A 34 1.44 -0.04 -9.92
N MET A 35 0.86 -1.16 -9.57
CA MET A 35 1.50 -2.13 -8.69
C MET A 35 2.57 -2.92 -9.45
N THR A 36 3.79 -2.89 -8.93
CA THR A 36 4.96 -3.51 -9.58
C THR A 36 5.77 -4.33 -8.58
N PRO A 37 5.21 -5.46 -8.09
CA PRO A 37 5.79 -6.21 -6.97
C PRO A 37 7.14 -6.88 -7.26
N GLU A 38 7.57 -6.94 -8.52
CA GLU A 38 8.77 -7.65 -8.95
C GLU A 38 9.92 -6.74 -9.40
N THR A 39 9.78 -5.41 -9.26
CA THR A 39 10.84 -4.48 -9.67
C THR A 39 12.03 -4.50 -8.72
N ASP A 40 13.19 -4.07 -9.22
CA ASP A 40 14.43 -4.03 -8.43
C ASP A 40 14.30 -3.14 -7.18
N GLY A 41 13.57 -2.03 -7.27
CA GLY A 41 13.31 -1.14 -6.14
C GLY A 41 12.49 -1.84 -5.06
N ILE A 42 11.43 -2.53 -5.42
CA ILE A 42 10.61 -3.31 -4.48
C ILE A 42 11.43 -4.44 -3.83
N LEU A 43 12.22 -5.17 -4.63
CA LEU A 43 13.10 -6.20 -4.10
C LEU A 43 14.17 -5.63 -3.16
N GLN A 44 14.61 -4.38 -3.38
CA GLN A 44 15.54 -3.71 -2.48
C GLN A 44 14.86 -3.34 -1.14
N VAL A 45 13.61 -2.85 -1.17
CA VAL A 45 12.83 -2.62 0.07
C VAL A 45 12.71 -3.92 0.87
N ARG A 46 12.39 -5.04 0.22
CA ARG A 46 12.32 -6.36 0.89
C ARG A 46 13.63 -6.75 1.54
N ARG A 47 14.76 -6.61 0.84
CA ARG A 47 16.10 -6.90 1.43
C ARG A 47 16.38 -6.03 2.65
N ASN A 48 16.04 -4.76 2.58
CA ASN A 48 16.22 -3.84 3.71
C ASN A 48 15.29 -4.19 4.89
N ALA A 49 14.06 -4.62 4.62
CA ALA A 49 13.13 -5.08 5.66
C ALA A 49 13.64 -6.35 6.36
N VAL A 50 14.17 -7.32 5.59
CA VAL A 50 14.84 -8.51 6.16
C VAL A 50 16.00 -8.11 7.06
N SER A 51 16.88 -7.21 6.59
CA SER A 51 18.00 -6.72 7.41
C SER A 51 17.53 -6.00 8.68
N TRP A 52 16.42 -5.28 8.62
CA TRP A 52 15.83 -4.66 9.81
C TRP A 52 15.34 -5.69 10.82
N LEU A 53 14.69 -6.77 10.37
CA LEU A 53 14.26 -7.88 11.24
C LEU A 53 15.46 -8.59 11.88
N GLU A 54 16.50 -8.88 11.12
CA GLU A 54 17.74 -9.47 11.65
C GLU A 54 18.38 -8.62 12.74
N GLN A 55 18.47 -7.32 12.51
CA GLN A 55 19.06 -6.38 13.46
C GLN A 55 18.20 -6.20 14.72
N SER A 56 16.88 -6.29 14.58
CA SER A 56 15.95 -6.04 15.67
C SER A 56 15.72 -7.26 16.55
N PHE A 57 15.75 -8.48 15.98
CA PHE A 57 15.30 -9.70 16.66
C PHE A 57 16.31 -10.86 16.59
N GLY A 58 17.30 -10.80 15.71
CA GLY A 58 18.30 -11.85 15.51
C GLY A 58 18.23 -12.46 14.11
N THR A 59 19.30 -13.15 13.71
CA THR A 59 19.46 -13.69 12.36
C THR A 59 18.40 -14.72 11.97
N GLU A 60 17.85 -15.44 12.95
CA GLU A 60 16.77 -16.40 12.75
C GLU A 60 15.44 -15.76 12.31
N TYR A 61 15.28 -14.46 12.52
CA TYR A 61 14.10 -13.68 12.09
C TYR A 61 14.29 -12.92 10.78
N GLY A 62 15.46 -13.05 10.14
CA GLY A 62 15.81 -12.39 8.89
C GLY A 62 15.06 -12.95 7.68
N MET A 63 13.73 -12.87 7.68
CA MET A 63 12.90 -13.33 6.58
C MET A 63 11.57 -12.56 6.49
N LEU A 64 11.00 -12.52 5.29
CA LEU A 64 9.62 -12.06 5.04
C LEU A 64 8.82 -13.25 4.50
N PRO A 65 8.28 -14.11 5.37
CA PRO A 65 7.63 -15.35 4.97
C PRO A 65 6.21 -15.15 4.42
N GLY A 66 5.65 -13.93 4.47
CA GLY A 66 4.24 -13.69 4.19
C GLY A 66 3.35 -14.50 5.14
N TYR A 67 2.37 -15.22 4.58
CA TYR A 67 1.48 -16.11 5.34
C TYR A 67 1.93 -17.58 5.33
N GLN A 68 3.15 -17.89 4.84
CA GLN A 68 3.62 -19.27 4.68
C GLN A 68 3.80 -20.06 5.99
N PRO A 69 4.14 -19.46 7.15
CA PRO A 69 4.32 -20.22 8.39
C PRO A 69 3.04 -20.77 9.00
N ALA A 70 1.97 -20.86 8.25
CA ALA A 70 0.62 -21.17 8.72
C ALA A 70 0.44 -22.51 9.44
N TYR A 71 1.36 -23.44 9.30
CA TYR A 71 1.21 -24.75 9.95
C TYR A 71 1.48 -24.66 11.45
N GLY A 72 0.40 -24.79 12.21
CA GLY A 72 0.45 -24.87 13.69
C GLY A 72 0.38 -23.54 14.42
N PHE A 73 0.28 -22.40 13.72
CA PHE A 73 0.04 -21.10 14.34
C PHE A 73 -1.45 -20.83 14.56
N THR A 74 -1.77 -20.17 15.64
CA THR A 74 -3.09 -19.56 15.86
C THR A 74 -3.21 -18.29 15.02
N SER A 75 -4.44 -17.80 14.77
CA SER A 75 -4.68 -16.53 14.08
C SER A 75 -3.94 -15.35 14.73
N ASP A 76 -3.88 -15.33 16.07
CA ASP A 76 -3.18 -14.27 16.80
C ASP A 76 -1.67 -14.30 16.57
N GLN A 77 -1.08 -15.51 16.50
CA GLN A 77 0.34 -15.68 16.17
C GLN A 77 0.62 -15.24 14.73
N GLY A 78 -0.28 -15.57 13.80
CA GLY A 78 -0.20 -15.12 12.42
C GLY A 78 -0.26 -13.60 12.31
N ALA A 79 -1.21 -12.97 12.97
CA ALA A 79 -1.34 -11.52 13.02
C ALA A 79 -0.08 -10.85 13.60
N TYR A 80 0.50 -11.43 14.66
CA TYR A 80 1.75 -10.93 15.24
C TYR A 80 2.92 -10.97 14.24
N ILE A 81 3.06 -12.09 13.51
CA ILE A 81 4.10 -12.23 12.47
C ILE A 81 3.88 -11.19 11.36
N THR A 82 2.65 -11.02 10.89
CA THR A 82 2.32 -10.05 9.86
C THR A 82 2.59 -8.62 10.32
N TYR A 83 2.26 -8.28 11.57
CA TYR A 83 2.57 -6.97 12.15
C TYR A 83 4.06 -6.62 12.05
N TYR A 84 4.95 -7.54 12.41
CA TYR A 84 6.39 -7.29 12.33
C TYR A 84 6.92 -7.24 10.91
N GLN A 85 6.35 -7.99 9.98
CA GLN A 85 6.69 -7.86 8.56
C GLN A 85 6.29 -6.48 8.03
N VAL A 86 5.08 -6.00 8.35
CA VAL A 86 4.61 -4.65 7.99
C VAL A 86 5.52 -3.58 8.61
N ALA A 87 5.85 -3.70 9.89
CA ALA A 87 6.75 -2.78 10.59
C ALA A 87 8.14 -2.73 9.94
N ALA A 88 8.67 -3.89 9.53
CA ALA A 88 9.96 -3.98 8.85
C ALA A 88 9.92 -3.30 7.47
N ILE A 89 8.87 -3.51 6.68
CA ILE A 89 8.68 -2.87 5.37
C ILE A 89 8.56 -1.36 5.54
N GLN A 90 7.74 -0.90 6.47
CA GLN A 90 7.55 0.53 6.76
C GLN A 90 8.88 1.19 7.18
N SER A 91 9.64 0.51 8.04
CA SER A 91 10.98 0.96 8.47
C SER A 91 11.97 1.00 7.31
N ALA A 92 11.95 0.00 6.43
CA ALA A 92 12.81 -0.05 5.26
C ALA A 92 12.53 1.13 4.31
N ILE A 93 11.25 1.39 3.98
CA ILE A 93 10.85 2.53 3.14
C ILE A 93 11.32 3.86 3.77
N SER A 94 11.11 4.03 5.08
CA SER A 94 11.55 5.21 5.82
C SER A 94 13.07 5.38 5.78
N ASN A 95 13.83 4.30 6.01
CA ASN A 95 15.29 4.31 6.01
C ASN A 95 15.89 4.52 4.62
N MET A 96 15.17 4.21 3.56
CA MET A 96 15.54 4.56 2.18
C MET A 96 15.31 6.05 1.87
N GLY A 97 14.82 6.83 2.84
CA GLY A 97 14.66 8.27 2.73
C GLY A 97 13.36 8.73 2.08
N VAL A 98 12.42 7.85 1.85
CA VAL A 98 11.11 8.23 1.32
C VAL A 98 10.38 9.12 2.31
N ARG A 99 9.87 10.24 1.80
CA ARG A 99 9.13 11.25 2.57
C ARG A 99 7.75 11.46 1.97
N TYR A 100 6.77 11.65 2.82
CA TYR A 100 5.49 12.13 2.37
C TYR A 100 5.61 13.57 1.86
N ASN A 101 5.05 13.81 0.68
CA ASN A 101 4.99 15.13 0.08
C ASN A 101 3.54 15.49 -0.23
N MET A 102 3.05 16.58 0.35
CA MET A 102 1.77 17.17 -0.06
C MET A 102 1.97 17.87 -1.40
N GLY A 103 1.94 17.09 -2.48
CA GLY A 103 1.98 17.64 -3.82
C GLY A 103 0.72 18.47 -4.14
N PRO A 104 0.76 19.30 -5.18
CA PRO A 104 -0.43 20.01 -5.62
C PRO A 104 -1.49 18.98 -6.03
N TYR A 105 -2.60 18.93 -5.31
CA TYR A 105 -3.75 18.15 -5.71
C TYR A 105 -4.26 18.71 -7.04
N SER A 106 -4.20 17.90 -8.09
CA SER A 106 -4.89 18.23 -9.31
C SER A 106 -6.38 17.97 -9.08
N PHE A 107 -7.17 19.04 -9.00
CA PHE A 107 -8.63 18.96 -9.03
C PHE A 107 -9.17 18.64 -10.45
N SER A 108 -8.28 18.49 -11.44
CA SER A 108 -8.65 18.08 -12.78
C SER A 108 -9.00 16.58 -12.83
N ALA A 109 -9.70 16.17 -13.88
CA ALA A 109 -10.15 14.78 -14.08
C ALA A 109 -9.03 13.72 -14.17
N SER A 110 -7.76 14.13 -14.16
CA SER A 110 -6.60 13.23 -14.18
C SER A 110 -5.59 13.60 -13.11
N GLN A 111 -5.20 12.62 -12.29
CA GLN A 111 -4.10 12.73 -11.34
C GLN A 111 -2.90 11.93 -11.85
N ARG A 112 -1.72 12.55 -11.84
CA ARG A 112 -0.48 11.80 -12.06
C ARG A 112 -0.15 11.00 -10.81
N VAL A 113 0.27 9.77 -11.00
CA VAL A 113 0.74 8.88 -9.94
C VAL A 113 2.10 8.33 -10.36
N LEU A 114 3.09 8.48 -9.51
CA LEU A 114 4.41 7.90 -9.71
C LEU A 114 4.36 6.38 -9.51
N MET A 115 5.18 5.68 -10.26
CA MET A 115 5.41 4.26 -10.02
C MET A 115 6.23 4.06 -8.75
N PRO A 116 6.13 2.90 -8.07
CA PRO A 116 6.88 2.61 -6.85
C PRO A 116 8.39 2.89 -6.95
N ASP A 117 9.04 2.45 -8.01
CA ASP A 117 10.47 2.70 -8.20
C ASP A 117 10.79 4.18 -8.32
N ALA A 118 9.93 4.96 -9.01
CA ALA A 118 10.11 6.41 -9.11
C ALA A 118 9.91 7.12 -7.75
N VAL A 119 9.02 6.61 -6.90
CA VAL A 119 8.87 7.11 -5.51
C VAL A 119 10.14 6.86 -4.72
N LEU A 120 10.71 5.65 -4.83
CA LEU A 120 11.97 5.30 -4.18
C LEU A 120 13.15 6.14 -4.69
N GLU A 121 13.26 6.31 -5.99
CA GLU A 121 14.33 7.12 -6.62
C GLU A 121 14.24 8.60 -6.25
N ASN A 122 13.02 9.17 -6.26
CA ASN A 122 12.79 10.57 -5.91
C ASN A 122 12.84 10.83 -4.39
N GLY A 123 12.78 9.77 -3.58
CA GLY A 123 12.72 9.87 -2.13
C GLY A 123 11.46 10.58 -1.62
N SER A 124 10.39 10.62 -2.40
CA SER A 124 9.13 11.26 -1.98
C SER A 124 7.92 10.78 -2.78
N GLY A 125 6.74 10.80 -2.15
CA GLY A 125 5.47 10.50 -2.79
C GLY A 125 4.28 11.13 -2.06
N ILE A 126 3.17 11.31 -2.78
CA ILE A 126 1.88 11.67 -2.20
C ILE A 126 1.17 10.43 -1.63
N CYS A 127 0.04 10.58 -0.95
CA CYS A 127 -0.65 9.48 -0.25
C CYS A 127 -0.92 8.25 -1.13
N ILE A 128 -1.42 8.44 -2.35
CA ILE A 128 -1.68 7.33 -3.29
C ILE A 128 -0.38 6.64 -3.73
N GLU A 129 0.69 7.38 -3.95
CA GLU A 129 1.98 6.85 -4.41
C GLU A 129 2.65 6.03 -3.31
N THR A 130 2.62 6.52 -2.07
CA THR A 130 3.15 5.78 -0.92
C THR A 130 2.28 4.56 -0.57
N ALA A 131 0.96 4.65 -0.77
CA ALA A 131 0.06 3.51 -0.59
C ALA A 131 0.30 2.41 -1.65
N VAL A 132 0.46 2.77 -2.93
CA VAL A 132 0.80 1.84 -4.01
C VAL A 132 2.17 1.20 -3.80
N LEU A 133 3.17 1.99 -3.37
CA LEU A 133 4.48 1.47 -3.00
C LEU A 133 4.36 0.42 -1.89
N MET A 134 3.67 0.74 -0.80
CA MET A 134 3.47 -0.17 0.32
C MET A 134 2.74 -1.44 -0.11
N ALA A 135 1.64 -1.32 -0.86
CA ALA A 135 0.90 -2.45 -1.39
C ALA A 135 1.76 -3.34 -2.29
N SER A 136 2.58 -2.74 -3.18
CA SER A 136 3.50 -3.51 -4.05
C SER A 136 4.51 -4.33 -3.25
N VAL A 137 5.05 -3.80 -2.15
CA VAL A 137 5.97 -4.55 -1.29
C VAL A 137 5.25 -5.68 -0.54
N LEU A 138 4.05 -5.43 -0.04
CA LEU A 138 3.24 -6.44 0.66
C LEU A 138 2.90 -7.61 -0.27
N GLU A 139 2.40 -7.33 -1.48
CA GLU A 139 2.10 -8.33 -2.50
C GLU A 139 3.37 -9.12 -2.90
N SER A 140 4.51 -8.43 -3.05
CA SER A 140 5.78 -9.10 -3.35
C SER A 140 6.24 -10.05 -2.23
N ALA A 141 5.76 -9.85 -1.02
CA ALA A 141 5.99 -10.72 0.13
C ALA A 141 4.86 -11.74 0.35
N SER A 142 3.95 -11.89 -0.61
CA SER A 142 2.79 -12.80 -0.56
C SER A 142 1.86 -12.50 0.62
N MET A 143 1.62 -11.22 0.86
CA MET A 143 0.64 -10.73 1.83
C MET A 143 -0.46 -9.98 1.09
N HIS A 144 -1.73 -10.33 1.35
CA HIS A 144 -2.90 -9.78 0.70
C HIS A 144 -3.11 -8.31 1.08
N ALA A 145 -2.82 -7.43 0.14
CA ALA A 145 -2.93 -5.98 0.32
C ALA A 145 -4.21 -5.41 -0.29
N MET A 146 -4.63 -4.28 0.25
CA MET A 146 -5.72 -3.46 -0.28
C MET A 146 -5.30 -2.00 -0.29
N ILE A 147 -5.81 -1.23 -1.26
CA ILE A 147 -5.68 0.22 -1.28
C ILE A 147 -7.03 0.82 -0.91
N VAL A 148 -7.05 1.63 0.14
CA VAL A 148 -8.26 2.26 0.67
C VAL A 148 -8.26 3.73 0.29
N PHE A 149 -9.24 4.11 -0.51
CA PHE A 149 -9.46 5.51 -0.91
C PHE A 149 -10.59 6.11 -0.09
N THR A 150 -10.30 7.25 0.51
CA THR A 150 -11.28 8.12 1.15
C THR A 150 -11.20 9.52 0.54
N PRO A 151 -12.15 10.42 0.76
CA PRO A 151 -12.08 11.76 0.20
C PRO A 151 -10.77 12.47 0.55
N GLY A 152 -9.95 12.72 -0.48
CA GLY A 152 -8.66 13.41 -0.33
C GLY A 152 -7.52 12.59 0.27
N HIS A 153 -7.70 11.29 0.51
CA HIS A 153 -6.68 10.44 1.11
C HIS A 153 -6.65 9.03 0.54
N ALA A 154 -5.48 8.39 0.60
CA ALA A 154 -5.28 6.99 0.27
C ALA A 154 -4.37 6.33 1.31
N GLN A 155 -4.74 5.12 1.73
CA GLN A 155 -4.02 4.30 2.71
C GLN A 155 -3.88 2.88 2.17
N THR A 156 -3.02 2.09 2.80
CA THR A 156 -2.91 0.66 2.53
C THR A 156 -3.52 -0.13 3.68
N ALA A 157 -4.19 -1.21 3.38
CA ALA A 157 -4.54 -2.22 4.35
C ALA A 157 -3.91 -3.57 3.96
N VAL A 158 -3.66 -4.42 4.93
CA VAL A 158 -3.18 -5.79 4.71
C VAL A 158 -3.94 -6.73 5.62
N GLU A 159 -4.35 -7.87 5.10
CA GLU A 159 -5.00 -8.89 5.92
C GLU A 159 -4.03 -9.40 7.00
N THR A 160 -4.48 -9.51 8.24
CA THR A 160 -3.61 -9.91 9.36
C THR A 160 -3.11 -11.33 9.23
N TRP A 161 -3.88 -12.18 8.54
CA TRP A 161 -3.56 -13.54 8.22
C TRP A 161 -4.46 -14.02 7.09
N SER A 162 -4.01 -14.92 6.25
CA SER A 162 -4.76 -15.40 5.08
C SER A 162 -6.17 -15.90 5.46
N GLY A 163 -7.20 -15.24 4.94
CA GLY A 163 -8.61 -15.55 5.16
C GLY A 163 -9.13 -15.17 6.56
N SER A 164 -8.43 -14.33 7.31
CA SER A 164 -8.86 -13.90 8.65
C SER A 164 -10.03 -12.90 8.62
N GLY A 165 -10.17 -12.13 7.55
CA GLY A 165 -11.09 -10.99 7.47
C GLY A 165 -10.78 -9.86 8.44
N GLN A 166 -9.60 -9.89 9.07
CA GLN A 166 -9.07 -8.85 9.95
C GLN A 166 -7.92 -8.14 9.25
N TYR A 167 -7.73 -6.85 9.51
CA TYR A 167 -6.80 -6.05 8.74
C TYR A 167 -5.90 -5.20 9.63
N PHE A 168 -4.69 -4.95 9.16
CA PHE A 168 -3.89 -3.80 9.59
C PHE A 168 -4.12 -2.66 8.61
N LEU A 169 -4.65 -1.54 9.10
CA LEU A 169 -4.69 -0.29 8.35
C LEU A 169 -3.36 0.44 8.55
N ILE A 170 -2.70 0.79 7.44
CA ILE A 170 -1.34 1.30 7.43
C ILE A 170 -1.35 2.75 6.97
N GLU A 171 -0.89 3.65 7.84
CA GLU A 171 -0.72 5.06 7.49
C GLU A 171 0.65 5.28 6.84
N THR A 172 0.65 5.59 5.54
CA THR A 172 1.88 5.76 4.75
C THR A 172 2.32 7.21 4.60
N THR A 173 1.50 8.17 5.07
CA THR A 173 1.81 9.61 4.93
C THR A 173 2.66 10.17 6.07
N MET A 174 2.92 9.39 7.10
CA MET A 174 3.79 9.78 8.22
C MET A 174 5.28 9.44 8.00
N LEU A 175 5.70 9.29 6.76
CA LEU A 175 7.10 9.04 6.39
C LEU A 175 7.91 10.36 6.33
N PRO A 176 9.18 10.37 6.76
CA PRO A 176 9.88 9.31 7.46
C PRO A 176 9.54 9.30 8.96
N PHE A 177 9.70 8.16 9.60
CA PHE A 177 9.53 8.04 11.05
C PHE A 177 10.70 7.30 11.68
N THR A 178 10.87 7.45 12.99
CA THR A 178 11.78 6.61 13.76
C THR A 178 10.98 5.42 14.28
N ALA A 179 11.43 4.21 14.01
CA ALA A 179 10.76 2.97 14.38
C ALA A 179 10.81 2.74 15.91
N THR A 180 10.01 3.48 16.64
CA THR A 180 9.71 3.22 18.06
C THR A 180 8.40 2.46 18.17
N GLN A 181 8.16 1.78 19.29
CA GLN A 181 6.91 1.04 19.50
C GLN A 181 5.68 1.96 19.36
N ASP A 182 5.72 3.15 19.95
CA ASP A 182 4.61 4.11 19.90
C ASP A 182 4.36 4.61 18.45
N ALA A 183 5.44 4.87 17.69
CA ALA A 183 5.32 5.27 16.29
C ALA A 183 4.71 4.14 15.45
N LEU A 184 5.16 2.91 15.61
CA LEU A 184 4.61 1.76 14.88
C LEU A 184 3.15 1.51 15.21
N GLN A 185 2.72 1.64 16.49
CA GLN A 185 1.32 1.52 16.89
C GLN A 185 0.43 2.61 16.26
N SER A 186 0.98 3.79 16.04
CA SER A 186 0.26 4.89 15.37
C SER A 186 0.15 4.68 13.85
N LEU A 187 1.10 3.95 13.25
CA LEU A 187 1.20 3.74 11.81
C LEU A 187 0.49 2.48 11.34
N ILE A 188 0.36 1.47 12.21
CA ILE A 188 -0.18 0.15 11.91
C ILE A 188 -1.33 -0.11 12.88
N GLN A 189 -2.54 0.18 12.45
CA GLN A 189 -3.74 0.04 13.28
C GLN A 189 -4.38 -1.33 13.05
N PRO A 190 -4.44 -2.20 14.06
CA PRO A 190 -5.18 -3.46 13.95
C PRO A 190 -6.69 -3.20 13.97
N LEU A 191 -7.41 -3.86 13.09
CA LEU A 191 -8.87 -3.81 12.99
C LEU A 191 -9.41 -5.23 12.90
N SER A 192 -10.28 -5.62 13.82
CA SER A 192 -11.11 -6.81 13.70
C SER A 192 -12.05 -6.69 12.49
N ALA A 193 -12.69 -7.77 12.08
CA ALA A 193 -13.65 -7.75 10.98
C ALA A 193 -14.80 -6.75 11.23
N GLU A 194 -15.27 -6.65 12.46
CA GLU A 194 -16.31 -5.69 12.84
C GLU A 194 -15.78 -4.24 12.80
N GLU A 195 -14.60 -4.00 13.35
CA GLU A 195 -13.97 -2.67 13.34
C GLU A 195 -13.63 -2.23 11.92
N TRP A 196 -13.21 -3.14 11.04
CA TRP A 196 -13.00 -2.87 9.62
C TRP A 196 -14.30 -2.43 8.94
N ALA A 197 -15.39 -3.18 9.13
CA ALA A 197 -16.69 -2.83 8.58
C ALA A 197 -17.20 -1.48 9.10
N ASN A 198 -17.05 -1.21 10.41
CA ASN A 198 -17.41 0.05 11.03
C ASN A 198 -16.54 1.21 10.52
N TYR A 199 -15.24 0.99 10.33
CA TYR A 199 -14.33 1.98 9.75
C TYR A 199 -14.81 2.39 8.35
N LEU A 200 -15.07 1.44 7.46
CA LEU A 200 -15.55 1.73 6.11
C LEU A 200 -16.90 2.44 6.13
N TYR A 201 -17.86 1.97 6.94
CA TYR A 201 -19.16 2.60 7.08
C TYR A 201 -19.05 4.07 7.55
N ASN A 202 -18.23 4.35 8.55
CA ASN A 202 -18.03 5.70 9.04
C ASN A 202 -17.38 6.60 7.97
N LYS A 203 -16.40 6.06 7.23
CA LYS A 203 -15.78 6.80 6.12
C LYS A 203 -16.76 7.08 4.98
N GLU A 204 -17.66 6.17 4.67
CA GLU A 204 -18.73 6.39 3.71
C GLU A 204 -19.69 7.52 4.16
N GLN A 205 -20.06 7.54 5.44
CA GLN A 205 -20.90 8.63 5.99
C GLN A 205 -20.20 10.00 5.91
N GLU A 206 -18.90 10.06 6.25
CA GLU A 206 -18.07 11.26 6.08
C GLU A 206 -17.98 11.69 4.60
N ALA A 207 -17.80 10.73 3.71
CA ALA A 207 -17.69 10.97 2.27
C ALA A 207 -18.99 11.52 1.68
N GLN A 208 -20.14 10.97 2.05
CA GLN A 208 -21.46 11.45 1.60
C GLN A 208 -21.70 12.93 1.98
N GLN A 209 -21.26 13.34 3.17
CA GLN A 209 -21.38 14.73 3.62
C GLN A 209 -20.51 15.70 2.81
N SER A 210 -19.38 15.22 2.30
CA SER A 210 -18.44 16.02 1.49
C SER A 210 -18.62 15.86 -0.03
N GLY A 211 -19.59 15.05 -0.48
CA GLY A 211 -19.80 14.72 -1.88
C GLY A 211 -18.71 13.82 -2.48
N GLY A 212 -18.01 13.10 -1.62
CA GLY A 212 -16.99 12.12 -2.03
C GLY A 212 -17.49 10.68 -1.94
N MET A 213 -16.59 9.75 -2.15
CA MET A 213 -16.85 8.31 -2.04
C MET A 213 -15.67 7.59 -1.39
N VAL A 214 -15.92 6.39 -0.87
CA VAL A 214 -14.92 5.46 -0.32
C VAL A 214 -14.79 4.29 -1.27
N TYR A 215 -13.56 3.85 -1.51
CA TYR A 215 -13.26 2.68 -2.31
C TYR A 215 -12.21 1.82 -1.63
N VAL A 216 -12.40 0.52 -1.69
CA VAL A 216 -11.38 -0.47 -1.36
C VAL A 216 -11.04 -1.21 -2.64
N VAL A 217 -9.78 -1.12 -3.05
CA VAL A 217 -9.24 -1.87 -4.18
C VAL A 217 -8.47 -3.06 -3.63
N ASP A 218 -8.96 -4.24 -3.92
CA ASP A 218 -8.33 -5.51 -3.56
C ASP A 218 -7.22 -5.83 -4.56
N CYS A 219 -5.98 -5.94 -4.08
CA CYS A 219 -4.82 -6.12 -4.93
C CYS A 219 -4.77 -7.51 -5.57
N ASP A 220 -5.36 -8.51 -4.95
CA ASP A 220 -5.46 -9.87 -5.48
C ASP A 220 -6.37 -9.95 -6.73
N LEU A 221 -7.17 -8.92 -7.00
CA LEU A 221 -8.03 -8.88 -8.18
C LEU A 221 -7.29 -8.58 -9.49
N ALA A 222 -6.05 -8.11 -9.45
CA ALA A 222 -5.32 -7.75 -10.65
C ALA A 222 -5.27 -8.88 -11.71
N PRO A 223 -4.96 -10.14 -11.37
CA PRO A 223 -5.01 -11.24 -12.33
C PRO A 223 -6.43 -11.56 -12.81
N VAL A 224 -7.42 -11.44 -11.94
CA VAL A 224 -8.84 -11.74 -12.26
C VAL A 224 -9.38 -10.72 -13.26
N LEU A 225 -9.02 -9.46 -13.09
CA LEU A 225 -9.40 -8.34 -13.97
C LEU A 225 -8.50 -8.24 -15.21
N ASN A 226 -7.53 -9.14 -15.35
CA ASN A 226 -6.51 -9.11 -16.41
C ASN A 226 -5.77 -7.75 -16.47
N ILE A 227 -5.56 -7.14 -15.32
CA ILE A 227 -4.77 -5.92 -15.19
C ILE A 227 -3.32 -6.32 -15.03
N GLN A 228 -2.49 -5.94 -16.01
CA GLN A 228 -1.05 -6.17 -15.95
C GLN A 228 -0.35 -4.92 -15.40
N GLY A 229 0.64 -5.13 -14.54
CA GLY A 229 1.51 -4.07 -14.09
C GLY A 229 2.17 -3.35 -15.28
N LEU A 230 2.32 -2.06 -15.16
CA LEU A 230 2.98 -1.26 -16.18
C LEU A 230 4.47 -1.62 -16.17
N ASN A 231 4.90 -2.39 -17.18
CA ASN A 231 6.30 -2.71 -17.39
C ASN A 231 7.04 -1.53 -18.03
N TYR A 232 8.26 -1.25 -17.57
CA TYR A 232 9.20 -0.30 -18.14
C TYR A 232 10.06 -0.92 -19.24
#